data_a6544590407900e728211c9d4774a781
#
_entry.id   a6544590407900e728211c9d4774a781
#
_cell.length_a   1.000
_cell.length_b   1.000
_cell.length_c   1.000
_cell.angle_alpha   90.00
_cell.angle_beta   90.00
_cell.angle_gamma   90.00
#
_symmetry.space_group_name_H-M   'P 1'
#
loop_
_entity.id
_entity.type
_entity.pdbx_description
1 polymer ?
#
loop_
_entity_poly.entity_id
_entity_poly.type
_entity_poly.pdbx_seq_one_letter_code
_entity_poly.pdbx_strand_id
1 'polypeptide(L)'
;SVRYLDSFRYVMNTTDTMGQIKEHGGILKNPRKFIAYCCFRMAVKLQLNAWKMFRKLPDHYDIAVAYSQNDYSPYYVIDKVDANRKVMWYHNGAYEKTGKKYERDKCYYEKFDCIVAVSSDCKNVLQTKFKFPEGKLVVLRNICDASEIRDKANMFVPASFDDKHFHLVTVGRMTKEKGSDLAVEVCKQLCNRGLPIKWHWVGDGNQREAIEKKVEEYGLQKHFIFEGNQTNPYPYIKCADVYVQPSYYEAYSTTVTEAKVLKKPIVVTDVGRMREQLINEVNAFIVQKDANALCNKIFVLLTNKNLRMKFIQNLKNDLNENNEDLERYYITAFA
;
A
#
# COMPACT_ATOMS: atom_id res chain seq x y z
N SER A 1 -8.70 -25.50 -4.13
CA SER A 1 -7.76 -24.91 -5.08
C SER A 1 -8.08 -23.42 -5.23
N VAL A 2 -7.12 -22.57 -4.92
CA VAL A 2 -7.25 -21.11 -5.09
C VAL A 2 -7.05 -20.81 -6.57
N ARG A 3 -8.07 -20.41 -7.28
CA ARG A 3 -7.94 -19.86 -8.64
C ARG A 3 -7.80 -18.35 -8.56
N TYR A 4 -6.62 -17.84 -8.86
CA TYR A 4 -6.45 -16.43 -9.19
C TYR A 4 -7.04 -16.20 -10.59
N LEU A 5 -7.95 -15.24 -10.72
CA LEU A 5 -8.52 -14.87 -12.01
C LEU A 5 -7.51 -13.99 -12.79
N ASP A 6 -6.50 -14.62 -13.40
CA ASP A 6 -5.58 -13.92 -14.31
C ASP A 6 -6.31 -13.29 -15.52
N SER A 7 -7.45 -13.85 -15.90
CA SER A 7 -8.33 -13.25 -16.92
C SER A 7 -8.91 -11.89 -16.48
N PHE A 8 -8.98 -11.61 -15.19
CA PHE A 8 -9.41 -10.31 -14.65
C PHE A 8 -8.37 -9.22 -14.89
N ARG A 9 -7.07 -9.55 -14.79
CA ARG A 9 -5.98 -8.65 -15.19
C ARG A 9 -6.14 -8.17 -16.63
N TYR A 10 -6.57 -9.04 -17.53
CA TYR A 10 -6.69 -8.73 -18.97
C TYR A 10 -7.82 -7.73 -19.28
N VAL A 11 -8.87 -7.68 -18.47
CA VAL A 11 -10.02 -6.78 -18.70
C VAL A 11 -9.94 -5.54 -17.79
N MET A 12 -9.26 -5.62 -16.64
CA MET A 12 -9.18 -4.55 -15.64
C MET A 12 -7.93 -3.67 -15.77
N ASN A 13 -6.88 -4.10 -16.48
CA ASN A 13 -5.74 -3.24 -16.84
C ASN A 13 -6.07 -2.21 -17.95
N THR A 14 -7.33 -1.86 -18.08
CA THR A 14 -7.81 -0.87 -19.05
C THR A 14 -7.52 0.58 -18.65
N THR A 15 -6.83 0.84 -17.54
CA THR A 15 -6.19 2.13 -17.26
C THR A 15 -4.88 2.29 -18.03
N ASP A 16 -4.41 1.23 -18.67
CA ASP A 16 -3.22 1.24 -19.45
C ASP A 16 -3.37 2.14 -20.68
N THR A 17 -2.39 3.01 -20.85
CA THR A 17 -2.27 3.91 -21.98
C THR A 17 -2.23 3.14 -23.31
N MET A 18 -2.61 3.80 -24.41
CA MET A 18 -2.52 3.25 -25.79
C MET A 18 -1.18 2.56 -26.12
N GLY A 19 -0.10 2.84 -25.36
CA GLY A 19 1.20 2.19 -25.47
C GLY A 19 1.17 0.72 -25.08
N GLN A 20 0.55 0.35 -23.99
CA GLN A 20 0.48 -1.03 -23.49
C GLN A 20 -0.46 -1.90 -24.35
N ILE A 21 -1.49 -1.30 -24.95
CA ILE A 21 -2.33 -1.98 -25.95
C ILE A 21 -1.52 -2.37 -27.18
N LYS A 22 -0.51 -1.58 -27.56
CA LYS A 22 0.39 -1.88 -28.70
C LYS A 22 1.34 -3.05 -28.40
N GLU A 23 1.84 -3.17 -27.18
CA GLU A 23 2.72 -4.28 -26.77
C GLU A 23 1.99 -5.63 -26.74
N HIS A 24 0.70 -5.64 -26.41
CA HIS A 24 -0.13 -6.84 -26.34
C HIS A 24 -0.89 -7.16 -27.64
N GLY A 25 -0.44 -6.68 -28.78
CA GLY A 25 -0.84 -6.91 -30.20
C GLY A 25 -2.13 -7.69 -30.55
N GLY A 26 -2.76 -8.37 -29.59
CA GLY A 26 -3.91 -9.24 -29.79
C GLY A 26 -5.28 -8.54 -29.83
N ILE A 27 -5.46 -7.38 -29.19
CA ILE A 27 -6.76 -6.69 -29.16
C ILE A 27 -7.02 -5.95 -30.46
N LEU A 28 -5.99 -5.30 -31.03
CA LEU A 28 -6.10 -4.57 -32.30
C LEU A 28 -6.27 -5.48 -33.51
N LYS A 29 -5.81 -6.74 -33.43
CA LYS A 29 -5.95 -7.74 -34.52
C LYS A 29 -7.33 -8.42 -34.54
N ASN A 30 -8.16 -8.26 -33.48
CA ASN A 30 -9.49 -8.85 -33.40
C ASN A 30 -10.55 -7.75 -33.30
N PRO A 31 -11.32 -7.48 -34.40
CA PRO A 31 -12.30 -6.40 -34.44
C PRO A 31 -13.36 -6.50 -33.34
N ARG A 32 -13.79 -7.72 -32.99
CA ARG A 32 -14.80 -7.94 -31.93
C ARG A 32 -14.25 -7.55 -30.54
N LYS A 33 -12.98 -7.89 -30.25
CA LYS A 33 -12.32 -7.51 -28.99
C LYS A 33 -12.11 -6.00 -28.91
N PHE A 34 -11.75 -5.38 -30.03
CA PHE A 34 -11.58 -3.92 -30.11
C PHE A 34 -12.91 -3.18 -29.88
N ILE A 35 -14.00 -3.61 -30.51
CA ILE A 35 -15.33 -3.02 -30.30
C ILE A 35 -15.76 -3.18 -28.82
N ALA A 36 -15.60 -4.38 -28.26
CA ALA A 36 -15.91 -4.63 -26.85
C ALA A 36 -15.10 -3.71 -25.91
N TYR A 37 -13.83 -3.51 -26.19
CA TYR A 37 -12.97 -2.57 -25.47
C TYR A 37 -13.46 -1.12 -25.58
N CYS A 38 -13.80 -0.65 -26.78
CA CYS A 38 -14.33 0.70 -26.99
C CYS A 38 -15.66 0.90 -26.25
N CYS A 39 -16.57 -0.07 -26.32
CA CYS A 39 -17.82 -0.04 -25.58
C CYS A 39 -17.58 0.00 -24.06
N PHE A 40 -16.65 -0.79 -23.57
CA PHE A 40 -16.26 -0.76 -22.16
C PHE A 40 -15.70 0.60 -21.74
N ARG A 41 -14.76 1.17 -22.52
CA ARG A 41 -14.21 2.51 -22.26
C ARG A 41 -15.28 3.59 -22.26
N MET A 42 -16.24 3.50 -23.19
CA MET A 42 -17.38 4.42 -23.24
C MET A 42 -18.29 4.24 -22.01
N ALA A 43 -18.60 3.01 -21.62
CA ALA A 43 -19.37 2.72 -20.42
C ALA A 43 -18.69 3.27 -19.15
N VAL A 44 -17.37 3.13 -19.04
CA VAL A 44 -16.57 3.72 -17.95
C VAL A 44 -16.67 5.26 -17.96
N LYS A 45 -16.43 5.88 -19.13
CA LYS A 45 -16.50 7.35 -19.29
C LYS A 45 -17.89 7.90 -18.96
N LEU A 46 -18.95 7.20 -19.34
CA LEU A 46 -20.33 7.54 -19.06
C LEU A 46 -20.79 7.11 -17.65
N GLN A 47 -19.90 6.56 -16.83
CA GLN A 47 -20.18 6.07 -15.47
C GLN A 47 -21.29 5.00 -15.41
N LEU A 48 -21.48 4.25 -16.51
CA LEU A 48 -22.41 3.14 -16.57
C LEU A 48 -21.86 1.92 -15.80
N ASN A 49 -22.72 0.92 -15.59
CA ASN A 49 -22.38 -0.32 -14.87
C ASN A 49 -21.52 -1.25 -15.76
N ALA A 50 -20.28 -0.83 -16.07
CA ALA A 50 -19.41 -1.50 -17.03
C ALA A 50 -19.10 -2.96 -16.69
N TRP A 51 -19.10 -3.35 -15.40
CA TRP A 51 -18.91 -4.76 -14.99
C TRP A 51 -20.01 -5.69 -15.48
N LYS A 52 -21.19 -5.19 -15.83
CA LYS A 52 -22.28 -6.00 -16.42
C LYS A 52 -21.92 -6.58 -17.78
N MET A 53 -20.95 -5.97 -18.48
CA MET A 53 -20.42 -6.45 -19.75
C MET A 53 -19.52 -7.69 -19.61
N PHE A 54 -19.03 -7.98 -18.40
CA PHE A 54 -18.20 -9.16 -18.15
C PHE A 54 -19.03 -10.43 -18.11
N ARG A 55 -18.42 -11.54 -18.52
CA ARG A 55 -19.06 -12.86 -18.45
C ARG A 55 -19.21 -13.29 -16.99
N LYS A 56 -20.30 -14.00 -16.69
CA LYS A 56 -20.45 -14.73 -15.44
C LYS A 56 -19.41 -15.85 -15.41
N LEU A 57 -18.83 -16.12 -14.24
CA LEU A 57 -18.00 -17.30 -14.04
C LEU A 57 -18.89 -18.55 -14.12
N PRO A 58 -18.42 -19.60 -14.82
CA PRO A 58 -19.22 -20.81 -15.02
C PRO A 58 -19.29 -21.69 -13.77
N ASP A 59 -18.28 -21.59 -12.91
CA ASP A 59 -18.11 -22.49 -11.76
C ASP A 59 -18.81 -21.93 -10.52
N HIS A 60 -19.18 -22.84 -9.60
CA HIS A 60 -19.61 -22.52 -8.25
C HIS A 60 -18.41 -22.56 -7.29
N TYR A 61 -18.36 -21.67 -6.32
CA TYR A 61 -17.26 -21.52 -5.36
C TYR A 61 -17.79 -21.58 -3.92
N ASP A 62 -16.99 -22.11 -3.00
CA ASP A 62 -17.32 -22.04 -1.59
C ASP A 62 -17.26 -20.59 -1.10
N ILE A 63 -16.23 -19.85 -1.51
CA ILE A 63 -16.03 -18.44 -1.12
C ILE A 63 -15.59 -17.61 -2.32
N ALA A 64 -16.20 -16.44 -2.49
CA ALA A 64 -15.77 -15.42 -3.43
C ALA A 64 -15.32 -14.17 -2.69
N VAL A 65 -14.12 -13.70 -3.01
CA VAL A 65 -13.49 -12.55 -2.35
C VAL A 65 -13.32 -11.38 -3.32
N ALA A 66 -13.93 -10.23 -2.99
CA ALA A 66 -13.60 -8.96 -3.60
C ALA A 66 -12.47 -8.30 -2.78
N TYR A 67 -11.21 -8.54 -3.17
CA TYR A 67 -10.04 -8.10 -2.39
C TYR A 67 -9.76 -6.60 -2.49
N SER A 68 -10.48 -5.87 -3.32
CA SER A 68 -10.35 -4.41 -3.44
C SER A 68 -11.72 -3.76 -3.56
N GLN A 69 -11.91 -2.65 -2.86
CA GLN A 69 -13.08 -1.79 -3.03
C GLN A 69 -12.97 -0.86 -4.25
N ASN A 70 -11.78 -0.76 -4.83
CA ASN A 70 -11.55 0.00 -6.04
C ASN A 70 -12.01 -0.80 -7.26
N ASP A 71 -12.21 -0.12 -8.37
CA ASP A 71 -12.68 -0.72 -9.62
C ASP A 71 -14.08 -1.34 -9.50
N TYR A 72 -14.33 -2.40 -10.24
CA TYR A 72 -15.62 -3.08 -10.30
C TYR A 72 -15.67 -4.39 -9.51
N SER A 73 -14.60 -4.73 -8.80
CA SER A 73 -14.45 -6.02 -8.11
C SER A 73 -15.64 -6.35 -7.18
N PRO A 74 -16.11 -5.44 -6.29
CA PRO A 74 -17.26 -5.74 -5.45
C PRO A 74 -18.53 -6.03 -6.24
N TYR A 75 -18.79 -5.25 -7.28
CA TYR A 75 -20.00 -5.41 -8.09
C TYR A 75 -19.95 -6.69 -8.91
N TYR A 76 -18.78 -7.03 -9.44
CA TYR A 76 -18.58 -8.24 -10.22
C TYR A 76 -18.79 -9.50 -9.37
N VAL A 77 -18.21 -9.54 -8.17
CA VAL A 77 -18.38 -10.67 -7.24
C VAL A 77 -19.85 -10.88 -6.90
N ILE A 78 -20.61 -9.82 -6.70
CA ILE A 78 -22.05 -9.95 -6.41
C ILE A 78 -22.83 -10.43 -7.64
N ASP A 79 -22.61 -9.83 -8.81
CA ASP A 79 -23.46 -10.05 -10.00
C ASP A 79 -23.03 -11.26 -10.85
N LYS A 80 -21.76 -11.66 -10.81
CA LYS A 80 -21.15 -12.56 -11.81
C LYS A 80 -20.47 -13.78 -11.23
N VAL A 81 -20.31 -13.87 -9.91
CA VAL A 81 -19.70 -15.03 -9.25
C VAL A 81 -20.77 -15.76 -8.44
N ASP A 82 -20.89 -17.06 -8.69
CA ASP A 82 -21.73 -17.95 -7.90
C ASP A 82 -20.91 -18.54 -6.76
N ALA A 83 -21.28 -18.23 -5.51
CA ALA A 83 -20.54 -18.67 -4.33
C ALA A 83 -21.46 -18.77 -3.12
N ASN A 84 -21.15 -19.73 -2.22
CA ASN A 84 -21.86 -19.91 -0.96
C ASN A 84 -21.68 -18.71 -0.03
N ARG A 85 -20.48 -18.12 -0.03
CA ARG A 85 -20.13 -16.96 0.81
C ARG A 85 -19.38 -15.92 -0.02
N LYS A 86 -19.71 -14.64 0.17
CA LYS A 86 -19.10 -13.50 -0.52
C LYS A 86 -18.51 -12.54 0.49
N VAL A 87 -17.21 -12.29 0.38
CA VAL A 87 -16.45 -11.45 1.32
C VAL A 87 -15.83 -10.27 0.56
N MET A 88 -15.81 -9.09 1.16
CA MET A 88 -15.17 -7.91 0.58
C MET A 88 -14.07 -7.39 1.50
N TRP A 89 -12.90 -7.06 0.94
CA TRP A 89 -11.83 -6.31 1.62
C TRP A 89 -11.90 -4.84 1.30
N TYR A 90 -11.78 -4.01 2.33
CA TYR A 90 -11.77 -2.57 2.23
C TYR A 90 -10.46 -1.99 2.76
N HIS A 91 -9.65 -1.40 1.86
CA HIS A 91 -8.30 -0.93 2.15
C HIS A 91 -8.19 0.60 2.29
N ASN A 92 -9.25 1.36 2.03
CA ASN A 92 -9.22 2.82 2.12
C ASN A 92 -9.59 3.32 3.51
N GLY A 93 -8.87 4.33 3.95
CA GLY A 93 -9.20 4.99 5.20
C GLY A 93 -10.20 6.12 5.09
N ALA A 94 -10.72 6.42 3.91
CA ALA A 94 -11.76 7.43 3.70
C ALA A 94 -12.81 6.89 2.72
N TYR A 95 -14.03 7.36 2.84
CA TYR A 95 -15.11 7.11 1.89
C TYR A 95 -15.70 8.44 1.44
N GLU A 96 -15.39 8.83 0.21
CA GLU A 96 -15.73 10.17 -0.33
C GLU A 96 -16.84 10.14 -1.38
N LYS A 97 -17.28 8.94 -1.80
CA LYS A 97 -18.35 8.87 -2.82
C LYS A 97 -19.68 9.35 -2.26
N THR A 98 -20.44 10.07 -3.11
CA THR A 98 -21.73 10.66 -2.80
C THR A 98 -22.74 10.36 -3.92
N GLY A 99 -24.02 10.67 -3.71
CA GLY A 99 -25.09 10.56 -4.71
C GLY A 99 -25.22 9.14 -5.27
N LYS A 100 -25.40 9.00 -6.58
CA LYS A 100 -25.62 7.70 -7.27
C LYS A 100 -24.50 6.69 -7.02
N LYS A 101 -23.26 7.14 -6.81
CA LYS A 101 -22.15 6.24 -6.53
C LYS A 101 -22.26 5.67 -5.11
N TYR A 102 -22.64 6.47 -4.15
CA TYR A 102 -22.89 6.02 -2.78
C TYR A 102 -24.04 5.02 -2.72
N GLU A 103 -25.19 5.33 -3.32
CA GLU A 103 -26.37 4.44 -3.34
C GLU A 103 -26.05 3.10 -3.98
N ARG A 104 -25.26 3.12 -5.05
CA ARG A 104 -24.78 1.89 -5.69
C ARG A 104 -23.90 1.08 -4.74
N ASP A 105 -22.88 1.70 -4.15
CA ASP A 105 -21.97 1.01 -3.23
C ASP A 105 -22.75 0.43 -2.05
N LYS A 106 -23.68 1.19 -1.47
CA LYS A 106 -24.56 0.72 -0.39
C LYS A 106 -25.33 -0.54 -0.77
N CYS A 107 -26.03 -0.49 -1.91
CA CYS A 107 -26.82 -1.63 -2.41
C CYS A 107 -25.96 -2.89 -2.64
N TYR A 108 -24.71 -2.74 -3.10
CA TYR A 108 -23.82 -3.88 -3.34
C TYR A 108 -23.10 -4.35 -2.08
N TYR A 109 -22.65 -3.43 -1.21
CA TYR A 109 -21.95 -3.78 0.03
C TYR A 109 -22.88 -4.50 1.01
N GLU A 110 -24.18 -4.16 1.01
CA GLU A 110 -25.20 -4.85 1.81
C GLU A 110 -25.39 -6.33 1.41
N LYS A 111 -24.99 -6.73 0.20
CA LYS A 111 -25.12 -8.12 -0.31
C LYS A 111 -23.94 -9.02 0.05
N PHE A 112 -22.84 -8.48 0.56
CA PHE A 112 -21.74 -9.30 1.06
C PHE A 112 -22.11 -9.91 2.41
N ASP A 113 -21.67 -11.14 2.67
CA ASP A 113 -21.85 -11.80 3.96
C ASP A 113 -20.93 -11.19 5.02
N CYS A 114 -19.72 -10.79 4.62
CA CYS A 114 -18.75 -10.16 5.50
C CYS A 114 -17.97 -9.06 4.75
N ILE A 115 -17.70 -7.96 5.44
CA ILE A 115 -16.83 -6.88 4.97
C ILE A 115 -15.65 -6.77 5.92
N VAL A 116 -14.46 -6.94 5.40
CA VAL A 116 -13.20 -6.84 6.13
C VAL A 116 -12.62 -5.45 5.95
N ALA A 117 -12.45 -4.72 7.04
CA ALA A 117 -11.71 -3.46 7.09
C ALA A 117 -10.28 -3.74 7.57
N VAL A 118 -9.28 -3.14 6.92
CA VAL A 118 -7.86 -3.39 7.26
C VAL A 118 -7.37 -2.65 8.52
N SER A 119 -8.22 -1.81 9.12
CA SER A 119 -7.94 -1.10 10.36
C SER A 119 -9.23 -0.69 11.07
N SER A 120 -9.14 -0.38 12.37
CA SER A 120 -10.27 0.11 13.17
C SER A 120 -10.85 1.41 12.60
N ASP A 121 -10.04 2.30 12.11
CA ASP A 121 -10.51 3.52 11.46
C ASP A 121 -11.25 3.25 10.15
N CYS A 122 -10.76 2.31 9.32
CA CYS A 122 -11.49 1.88 8.13
C CYS A 122 -12.87 1.34 8.50
N LYS A 123 -12.95 0.53 9.56
CA LYS A 123 -14.21 0.04 10.12
C LYS A 123 -15.11 1.19 10.54
N ASN A 124 -14.60 2.15 11.31
CA ASN A 124 -15.37 3.30 11.80
C ASN A 124 -15.91 4.16 10.65
N VAL A 125 -15.09 4.40 9.61
CA VAL A 125 -15.53 5.12 8.39
C VAL A 125 -16.69 4.40 7.71
N LEU A 126 -16.57 3.10 7.50
CA LEU A 126 -17.63 2.30 6.85
C LEU A 126 -18.88 2.23 7.73
N GLN A 127 -18.73 2.01 9.03
CA GLN A 127 -19.86 1.93 9.96
C GLN A 127 -20.63 3.26 10.03
N THR A 128 -19.93 4.38 10.05
CA THR A 128 -20.55 5.72 10.04
C THR A 128 -21.34 5.97 8.76
N LYS A 129 -20.81 5.53 7.62
CA LYS A 129 -21.41 5.79 6.29
C LYS A 129 -22.56 4.83 5.97
N PHE A 130 -22.40 3.53 6.24
CA PHE A 130 -23.34 2.50 5.77
C PHE A 130 -24.20 1.89 6.87
N LYS A 131 -23.83 2.05 8.15
CA LYS A 131 -24.58 1.54 9.32
C LYS A 131 -24.88 0.05 9.21
N PHE A 132 -23.86 -0.76 8.89
CA PHE A 132 -23.99 -2.20 8.76
C PHE A 132 -24.47 -2.86 10.06
N PRO A 133 -25.19 -4.00 9.96
CA PRO A 133 -25.53 -4.81 11.12
C PRO A 133 -24.28 -5.28 11.89
N GLU A 134 -24.48 -5.55 13.18
CA GLU A 134 -23.43 -6.12 14.02
C GLU A 134 -22.90 -7.44 13.42
N GLY A 135 -21.60 -7.67 13.50
CA GLY A 135 -20.94 -8.86 12.95
C GLY A 135 -20.62 -8.81 11.46
N LYS A 136 -21.27 -7.94 10.68
CA LYS A 136 -21.01 -7.86 9.22
C LYS A 136 -19.68 -7.20 8.88
N LEU A 137 -19.23 -6.27 9.69
CA LEU A 137 -18.02 -5.50 9.48
C LEU A 137 -16.97 -5.87 10.52
N VAL A 138 -15.89 -6.51 10.08
CA VAL A 138 -14.81 -6.99 10.93
C VAL A 138 -13.51 -6.28 10.63
N VAL A 139 -12.58 -6.27 11.58
CA VAL A 139 -11.22 -5.74 11.38
C VAL A 139 -10.26 -6.91 11.25
N LEU A 140 -9.60 -7.02 10.08
CA LEU A 140 -8.47 -7.91 9.88
C LEU A 140 -7.34 -7.14 9.23
N ARG A 141 -6.21 -7.09 9.89
CA ARG A 141 -5.01 -6.42 9.39
C ARG A 141 -4.42 -7.20 8.22
N ASN A 142 -3.69 -6.51 7.33
CA ASN A 142 -2.97 -7.21 6.26
C ASN A 142 -1.92 -8.14 6.87
N ILE A 143 -1.91 -9.38 6.43
CA ILE A 143 -0.94 -10.38 6.86
C ILE A 143 0.38 -10.13 6.14
N CYS A 144 1.47 -10.17 6.89
CA CYS A 144 2.82 -10.19 6.37
C CYS A 144 3.50 -11.47 6.84
N ASP A 145 3.91 -12.32 5.90
CA ASP A 145 4.74 -13.48 6.24
C ASP A 145 6.14 -13.01 6.64
N ALA A 146 6.38 -13.04 7.95
CA ALA A 146 7.64 -12.58 8.51
C ALA A 146 8.84 -13.46 8.12
N SER A 147 8.63 -14.76 7.83
CA SER A 147 9.69 -15.66 7.37
C SER A 147 10.06 -15.32 5.93
N GLU A 148 9.08 -15.21 5.05
CA GLU A 148 9.30 -14.83 3.64
C GLU A 148 10.00 -13.47 3.50
N ILE A 149 9.58 -12.48 4.31
CA ILE A 149 10.22 -11.15 4.32
C ILE A 149 11.70 -11.26 4.70
N ARG A 150 12.03 -12.01 5.76
CA ARG A 150 13.41 -12.17 6.21
C ARG A 150 14.27 -12.93 5.19
N ASP A 151 13.73 -13.98 4.58
CA ASP A 151 14.41 -14.77 3.55
C ASP A 151 14.71 -13.91 2.33
N LYS A 152 13.72 -13.20 1.82
CA LYS A 152 13.88 -12.27 0.70
C LYS A 152 14.83 -11.10 1.02
N ALA A 153 14.86 -10.62 2.26
CA ALA A 153 15.77 -9.56 2.69
C ALA A 153 17.25 -9.99 2.70
N ASN A 154 17.52 -11.31 2.71
CA ASN A 154 18.88 -11.88 2.69
C ASN A 154 19.38 -12.18 1.27
N MET A 155 18.57 -12.00 0.21
CA MET A 155 18.93 -12.45 -1.14
C MET A 155 20.10 -11.67 -1.76
N PHE A 156 20.23 -10.39 -1.44
CA PHE A 156 21.32 -9.54 -1.96
C PHE A 156 21.54 -8.31 -1.09
N VAL A 157 22.67 -7.63 -1.33
CA VAL A 157 22.93 -6.29 -0.81
C VAL A 157 22.84 -5.30 -1.98
N PRO A 158 22.01 -4.23 -1.89
CA PRO A 158 21.89 -3.29 -3.00
C PRO A 158 23.21 -2.54 -3.27
N ALA A 159 23.61 -2.46 -4.53
CA ALA A 159 24.90 -1.85 -4.93
C ALA A 159 24.98 -0.34 -4.63
N SER A 160 23.86 0.33 -4.39
CA SER A 160 23.79 1.75 -4.03
C SER A 160 24.16 2.04 -2.57
N PHE A 161 24.30 1.00 -1.74
CA PHE A 161 24.67 1.10 -0.32
C PHE A 161 26.17 1.00 -0.11
N ASP A 162 26.70 1.76 0.84
CA ASP A 162 28.11 1.79 1.22
C ASP A 162 28.27 2.06 2.72
N ASP A 163 29.49 1.89 3.25
CA ASP A 163 29.77 2.08 4.68
C ASP A 163 30.12 3.53 5.05
N LYS A 164 30.10 4.47 4.08
CA LYS A 164 30.51 5.86 4.29
C LYS A 164 29.34 6.79 4.61
N HIS A 165 28.13 6.35 4.30
CA HIS A 165 26.91 7.13 4.44
C HIS A 165 25.93 6.45 5.38
N PHE A 166 25.09 7.26 6.04
CA PHE A 166 23.87 6.75 6.66
C PHE A 166 22.81 6.55 5.58
N HIS A 167 22.16 5.39 5.60
CA HIS A 167 21.16 5.00 4.61
C HIS A 167 19.75 5.15 5.18
N LEU A 168 18.97 6.06 4.59
CA LEU A 168 17.56 6.22 4.83
C LEU A 168 16.79 5.52 3.71
N VAL A 169 15.73 4.79 4.02
CA VAL A 169 14.91 4.09 3.01
C VAL A 169 13.44 4.45 3.17
N THR A 170 12.80 4.75 2.07
CA THR A 170 11.34 4.81 1.91
C THR A 170 10.93 3.85 0.82
N VAL A 171 9.94 2.99 1.09
CA VAL A 171 9.35 2.07 0.11
C VAL A 171 7.91 2.50 -0.16
N GLY A 172 7.59 2.78 -1.41
CA GLY A 172 6.25 3.18 -1.79
C GLY A 172 6.16 3.86 -3.15
N ARG A 173 4.95 3.96 -3.67
CA ARG A 173 4.70 4.69 -4.91
C ARG A 173 5.14 6.14 -4.76
N MET A 174 5.76 6.70 -5.78
CA MET A 174 6.13 8.12 -5.79
C MET A 174 4.92 8.96 -6.19
N THR A 175 4.04 9.17 -5.22
CA THR A 175 2.78 9.93 -5.35
C THR A 175 2.70 10.99 -4.25
N LYS A 176 1.81 11.96 -4.41
CA LYS A 176 1.64 13.05 -3.45
C LYS A 176 1.31 12.51 -2.04
N GLU A 177 0.48 11.47 -1.94
CA GLU A 177 0.06 10.90 -0.65
C GLU A 177 1.25 10.29 0.11
N LYS A 178 2.28 9.81 -0.60
CA LYS A 178 3.46 9.18 0.01
C LYS A 178 4.54 10.17 0.44
N GLY A 179 4.37 11.47 0.13
CA GLY A 179 5.22 12.55 0.66
C GLY A 179 6.64 12.55 0.11
N SER A 180 6.83 12.22 -1.18
CA SER A 180 8.13 12.26 -1.81
C SER A 180 8.73 13.67 -1.84
N ASP A 181 7.91 14.70 -1.96
CA ASP A 181 8.29 16.10 -1.85
C ASP A 181 8.82 16.45 -0.45
N LEU A 182 8.16 15.93 0.58
CA LEU A 182 8.58 16.10 1.98
C LEU A 182 9.91 15.38 2.25
N ALA A 183 10.10 14.19 1.70
CA ALA A 183 11.36 13.44 1.81
C ALA A 183 12.56 14.22 1.24
N VAL A 184 12.40 14.88 0.09
CA VAL A 184 13.45 15.72 -0.52
C VAL A 184 13.79 16.93 0.35
N GLU A 185 12.79 17.60 0.93
CA GLU A 185 13.01 18.72 1.86
C GLU A 185 13.78 18.26 3.11
N VAL A 186 13.40 17.13 3.69
CA VAL A 186 14.10 16.56 4.85
C VAL A 186 15.53 16.14 4.47
N CYS A 187 15.75 15.54 3.30
CA CYS A 187 17.05 15.16 2.80
C CYS A 187 17.97 16.41 2.72
N LYS A 188 17.48 17.51 2.13
CA LYS A 188 18.19 18.80 2.08
C LYS A 188 18.59 19.29 3.47
N GLN A 189 17.65 19.27 4.42
CA GLN A 189 17.93 19.73 5.78
C GLN A 189 18.99 18.87 6.49
N LEU A 190 18.96 17.54 6.29
CA LEU A 190 19.97 16.65 6.88
C LEU A 190 21.36 16.86 6.27
N CYS A 191 21.45 17.06 4.95
CA CYS A 191 22.69 17.42 4.27
C CYS A 191 23.23 18.75 4.77
N ASN A 192 22.38 19.76 4.96
CA ASN A 192 22.78 21.07 5.49
C ASN A 192 23.30 20.99 6.95
N ARG A 193 22.93 19.96 7.70
CA ARG A 193 23.47 19.65 9.04
C ARG A 193 24.80 18.90 8.99
N GLY A 194 25.36 18.66 7.80
CA GLY A 194 26.65 18.00 7.60
C GLY A 194 26.60 16.47 7.76
N LEU A 195 25.43 15.85 7.74
CA LEU A 195 25.34 14.39 7.80
C LEU A 195 25.62 13.75 6.43
N PRO A 196 26.53 12.78 6.35
CA PRO A 196 26.76 12.00 5.14
C PRO A 196 25.60 11.00 4.96
N ILE A 197 24.53 11.41 4.30
CA ILE A 197 23.35 10.56 4.09
C ILE A 197 23.15 10.19 2.63
N LYS A 198 22.52 9.04 2.41
CA LYS A 198 21.84 8.65 1.17
C LYS A 198 20.41 8.26 1.49
N TRP A 199 19.45 8.89 0.85
CA TRP A 199 18.03 8.56 0.96
C TRP A 199 17.61 7.76 -0.27
N HIS A 200 17.26 6.50 -0.09
CA HIS A 200 16.83 5.61 -1.14
C HIS A 200 15.29 5.60 -1.21
N TRP A 201 14.74 6.00 -2.36
CA TRP A 201 13.33 5.86 -2.64
C TRP A 201 13.12 4.64 -3.52
N VAL A 202 12.49 3.59 -2.93
CA VAL A 202 12.19 2.33 -3.61
C VAL A 202 10.74 2.36 -4.07
N GLY A 203 10.53 2.49 -5.36
CA GLY A 203 9.24 2.63 -6.02
C GLY A 203 9.24 3.71 -7.07
N ASP A 204 8.14 3.79 -7.82
CA ASP A 204 7.94 4.75 -8.89
C ASP A 204 6.52 5.33 -8.84
N GLY A 205 6.23 6.37 -9.62
CA GLY A 205 4.90 6.97 -9.65
C GLY A 205 4.81 8.29 -10.40
N ASN A 206 3.63 8.86 -10.40
CA ASN A 206 3.30 10.05 -11.18
C ASN A 206 4.00 11.35 -10.72
N GLN A 207 4.65 11.34 -9.57
CA GLN A 207 5.45 12.47 -9.08
C GLN A 207 6.93 12.37 -9.46
N ARG A 208 7.38 11.27 -10.08
CA ARG A 208 8.78 10.99 -10.36
C ARG A 208 9.50 12.16 -11.03
N GLU A 209 8.98 12.63 -12.14
CA GLU A 209 9.59 13.72 -12.91
C GLU A 209 9.69 15.03 -12.11
N ALA A 210 8.65 15.38 -11.34
CA ALA A 210 8.64 16.57 -10.51
C ALA A 210 9.65 16.49 -9.36
N ILE A 211 9.81 15.29 -8.78
CA ILE A 211 10.75 15.05 -7.69
C ILE A 211 12.20 15.05 -8.20
N GLU A 212 12.47 14.48 -9.38
CA GLU A 212 13.80 14.54 -10.01
C GLU A 212 14.25 15.97 -10.24
N LYS A 213 13.38 16.83 -10.78
CA LYS A 213 13.66 18.27 -10.95
C LYS A 213 13.98 18.94 -9.60
N LYS A 214 13.22 18.65 -8.57
CA LYS A 214 13.44 19.23 -7.23
C LYS A 214 14.75 18.75 -6.61
N VAL A 215 15.12 17.49 -6.80
CA VAL A 215 16.41 16.92 -6.36
C VAL A 215 17.56 17.62 -7.10
N GLU A 216 17.42 17.90 -8.38
CA GLU A 216 18.39 18.61 -9.19
C GLU A 216 18.52 20.08 -8.76
N GLU A 217 17.42 20.80 -8.59
CA GLU A 217 17.39 22.19 -8.09
C GLU A 217 18.06 22.34 -6.73
N TYR A 218 17.99 21.32 -5.88
CA TYR A 218 18.61 21.34 -4.55
C TYR A 218 20.04 20.77 -4.53
N GLY A 219 20.55 20.28 -5.65
CA GLY A 219 21.89 19.68 -5.74
C GLY A 219 22.02 18.35 -4.97
N LEU A 220 20.94 17.60 -4.85
CA LEU A 220 20.85 16.39 -4.02
C LEU A 220 21.06 15.08 -4.79
N GLN A 221 21.52 15.09 -6.04
CA GLN A 221 21.62 13.91 -6.91
C GLN A 221 22.48 12.78 -6.31
N LYS A 222 23.45 13.13 -5.45
CA LYS A 222 24.30 12.16 -4.74
C LYS A 222 23.73 11.69 -3.41
N HIS A 223 22.66 12.33 -2.93
CA HIS A 223 22.07 12.12 -1.61
C HIS A 223 20.66 11.55 -1.66
N PHE A 224 19.88 11.80 -2.73
CA PHE A 224 18.56 11.25 -2.94
C PHE A 224 18.59 10.29 -4.13
N ILE A 225 18.53 8.99 -3.84
CA ILE A 225 18.72 7.91 -4.81
C ILE A 225 17.38 7.30 -5.19
N PHE A 226 17.09 7.29 -6.47
CA PHE A 226 15.90 6.70 -7.03
C PHE A 226 16.17 5.25 -7.41
N GLU A 227 15.68 4.30 -6.64
CA GLU A 227 15.87 2.87 -6.89
C GLU A 227 14.87 2.29 -7.90
N GLY A 228 13.82 3.05 -8.26
CA GLY A 228 12.76 2.58 -9.14
C GLY A 228 11.90 1.48 -8.53
N ASN A 229 11.07 0.84 -9.36
CA ASN A 229 10.25 -0.29 -8.93
C ASN A 229 11.11 -1.53 -8.72
N GLN A 230 11.11 -2.06 -7.50
CA GLN A 230 11.81 -3.29 -7.15
C GLN A 230 10.81 -4.41 -6.87
N THR A 231 11.04 -5.59 -7.42
CA THR A 231 10.25 -6.79 -7.14
C THR A 231 10.49 -7.32 -5.74
N ASN A 232 11.68 -7.06 -5.20
CA ASN A 232 12.07 -7.38 -3.84
C ASN A 232 12.66 -6.15 -3.13
N PRO A 233 11.84 -5.38 -2.38
CA PRO A 233 12.30 -4.18 -1.68
C PRO A 233 12.98 -4.47 -0.34
N TYR A 234 12.86 -5.69 0.18
CA TYR A 234 13.31 -6.03 1.54
C TYR A 234 14.80 -5.89 1.79
N PRO A 235 15.72 -6.20 0.83
CA PRO A 235 17.16 -5.93 1.01
C PRO A 235 17.46 -4.46 1.25
N TYR A 236 16.76 -3.54 0.59
CA TYR A 236 16.91 -2.09 0.81
C TYR A 236 16.48 -1.72 2.23
N ILE A 237 15.32 -2.21 2.69
CA ILE A 237 14.87 -1.97 4.06
C ILE A 237 15.88 -2.55 5.05
N LYS A 238 16.36 -3.79 4.83
CA LYS A 238 17.31 -4.46 5.72
C LYS A 238 18.64 -3.70 5.84
N CYS A 239 19.15 -3.14 4.76
CA CYS A 239 20.42 -2.42 4.75
C CYS A 239 20.31 -0.98 5.30
N ALA A 240 19.09 -0.44 5.46
CA ALA A 240 18.89 0.91 5.97
C ALA A 240 19.31 1.07 7.45
N ASP A 241 19.81 2.25 7.81
CA ASP A 241 19.98 2.69 9.20
C ASP A 241 18.63 3.11 9.81
N VAL A 242 17.80 3.78 9.02
CA VAL A 242 16.46 4.23 9.41
C VAL A 242 15.50 4.06 8.26
N TYR A 243 14.35 3.45 8.54
CA TYR A 243 13.21 3.43 7.64
C TYR A 243 12.35 4.68 7.86
N VAL A 244 12.02 5.39 6.80
CA VAL A 244 11.23 6.63 6.88
C VAL A 244 9.98 6.52 6.03
N GLN A 245 8.80 6.83 6.62
CA GLN A 245 7.54 6.91 5.91
C GLN A 245 6.95 8.32 6.04
N PRO A 246 7.27 9.25 5.12
CA PRO A 246 6.89 10.65 5.20
C PRO A 246 5.49 10.93 4.61
N SER A 247 4.58 9.97 4.67
CA SER A 247 3.29 10.02 3.99
C SER A 247 2.39 11.14 4.53
N TYR A 248 1.62 11.77 3.64
CA TYR A 248 0.52 12.66 4.02
C TYR A 248 -0.76 11.89 4.36
N TYR A 249 -0.86 10.66 3.85
CA TYR A 249 -2.02 9.79 4.07
C TYR A 249 -1.63 8.30 3.98
N GLU A 250 -2.13 7.51 4.94
CA GLU A 250 -2.04 6.04 4.97
C GLU A 250 -3.33 5.44 5.52
N ALA A 251 -3.77 4.33 4.93
CA ALA A 251 -4.85 3.52 5.50
C ALA A 251 -4.32 2.54 6.55
N TYR A 252 -3.38 1.71 6.16
CA TYR A 252 -2.56 0.81 6.99
C TYR A 252 -1.30 0.53 6.18
N SER A 253 -0.14 0.89 6.70
CA SER A 253 1.10 0.79 5.92
C SER A 253 1.72 -0.61 6.02
N THR A 254 1.61 -1.40 4.95
CA THR A 254 2.29 -2.71 4.85
C THR A 254 3.80 -2.54 4.93
N THR A 255 4.35 -1.50 4.33
CA THR A 255 5.80 -1.25 4.32
C THR A 255 6.35 -0.88 5.71
N VAL A 256 5.55 -0.25 6.57
CA VAL A 256 5.89 -0.07 7.99
C VAL A 256 5.90 -1.41 8.73
N THR A 257 4.93 -2.30 8.45
CA THR A 257 4.95 -3.66 9.02
C THR A 257 6.18 -4.44 8.55
N GLU A 258 6.55 -4.34 7.29
CA GLU A 258 7.77 -4.95 6.73
C GLU A 258 9.05 -4.40 7.42
N ALA A 259 9.12 -3.10 7.65
CA ALA A 259 10.22 -2.47 8.39
C ALA A 259 10.29 -2.94 9.87
N LYS A 260 9.14 -3.15 10.53
CA LYS A 260 9.05 -3.76 11.87
C LYS A 260 9.60 -5.20 11.84
N VAL A 261 9.17 -6.03 10.90
CA VAL A 261 9.65 -7.42 10.72
C VAL A 261 11.17 -7.45 10.56
N LEU A 262 11.73 -6.49 9.82
CA LEU A 262 13.18 -6.32 9.61
C LEU A 262 13.86 -5.53 10.73
N LYS A 263 13.12 -5.18 11.79
CA LYS A 263 13.64 -4.53 13.02
C LYS A 263 14.40 -3.24 12.73
N LYS A 264 13.90 -2.42 11.81
CA LYS A 264 14.51 -1.14 11.51
C LYS A 264 14.04 -0.06 12.46
N PRO A 265 14.90 0.86 12.89
CA PRO A 265 14.45 2.11 13.49
C PRO A 265 13.53 2.85 12.52
N ILE A 266 12.36 3.28 12.98
CA ILE A 266 11.30 3.82 12.13
C ILE A 266 11.01 5.26 12.50
N VAL A 267 10.89 6.12 11.48
CA VAL A 267 10.34 7.49 11.62
C VAL A 267 9.19 7.64 10.63
N VAL A 268 8.01 8.03 11.13
CA VAL A 268 6.82 8.22 10.31
C VAL A 268 6.12 9.53 10.63
N THR A 269 5.41 10.06 9.66
CA THR A 269 4.45 11.14 9.90
C THR A 269 3.21 10.63 10.64
N ASP A 270 2.61 11.48 11.48
CA ASP A 270 1.37 11.18 12.20
C ASP A 270 0.17 11.28 11.24
N VAL A 271 -0.16 10.17 10.62
CA VAL A 271 -1.28 10.03 9.69
C VAL A 271 -2.37 9.10 10.24
N GLY A 272 -2.73 9.31 11.46
CA GLY A 272 -3.85 8.65 12.13
C GLY A 272 -3.62 7.18 12.48
N ARG A 273 -3.32 6.35 11.50
CA ARG A 273 -3.22 4.89 11.64
C ARG A 273 -1.83 4.37 11.94
N MET A 274 -0.82 5.21 11.87
CA MET A 274 0.53 4.86 12.33
C MET A 274 0.55 4.50 13.82
N ARG A 275 -0.34 5.09 14.61
CA ARG A 275 -0.51 4.79 16.04
C ARG A 275 -1.16 3.43 16.35
N GLU A 276 -1.78 2.79 15.35
CA GLU A 276 -2.22 1.39 15.46
C GLU A 276 -1.06 0.40 15.23
N GLN A 277 -0.01 0.82 14.51
CA GLN A 277 1.14 -0.01 14.14
C GLN A 277 2.36 0.23 15.02
N LEU A 278 2.52 1.43 15.56
CA LEU A 278 3.72 1.92 16.21
C LEU A 278 3.39 2.64 17.53
N ILE A 279 4.30 2.52 18.50
CA ILE A 279 4.22 3.22 19.78
C ILE A 279 5.31 4.30 19.78
N ASN A 280 4.84 5.58 19.77
CA ASN A 280 5.76 6.71 19.70
C ASN A 280 6.78 6.72 20.85
N GLU A 281 8.05 6.99 20.52
CA GLU A 281 9.21 7.04 21.44
C GLU A 281 9.56 5.70 22.12
N VAL A 282 8.85 4.62 21.75
CA VAL A 282 9.11 3.26 22.23
C VAL A 282 9.75 2.42 21.15
N ASN A 283 9.09 2.25 19.98
CA ASN A 283 9.59 1.45 18.86
C ASN A 283 9.71 2.25 17.57
N ALA A 284 9.25 3.51 17.53
CA ALA A 284 9.34 4.42 16.41
C ALA A 284 9.23 5.88 16.88
N PHE A 285 9.55 6.82 15.97
CA PHE A 285 9.10 8.21 16.10
C PHE A 285 7.91 8.46 15.19
N ILE A 286 6.81 8.96 15.76
CA ILE A 286 5.62 9.42 15.05
C ILE A 286 5.57 10.94 15.20
N VAL A 287 5.74 11.67 14.10
CA VAL A 287 5.92 13.13 14.11
C VAL A 287 4.88 13.83 13.24
N GLN A 288 4.69 15.12 13.44
CA GLN A 288 3.84 15.94 12.58
C GLN A 288 4.29 15.87 11.12
N LYS A 289 3.37 16.11 10.18
CA LYS A 289 3.63 16.15 8.72
C LYS A 289 4.40 17.42 8.33
N ASP A 290 5.60 17.52 8.85
CA ASP A 290 6.47 18.70 8.75
C ASP A 290 7.93 18.28 8.58
N ALA A 291 8.66 18.98 7.69
CA ALA A 291 10.04 18.65 7.36
C ALA A 291 10.99 18.81 8.57
N ASN A 292 10.79 19.83 9.39
CA ASN A 292 11.65 20.05 10.55
C ASN A 292 11.43 18.96 11.61
N ALA A 293 10.18 18.57 11.85
CA ALA A 293 9.84 17.50 12.79
C ALA A 293 10.48 16.17 12.38
N LEU A 294 10.34 15.78 11.10
CA LEU A 294 10.98 14.59 10.55
C LEU A 294 12.50 14.68 10.62
N CYS A 295 13.08 15.78 10.13
CA CYS A 295 14.53 16.00 10.13
C CYS A 295 15.12 15.87 11.53
N ASN A 296 14.50 16.48 12.55
CA ASN A 296 14.97 16.43 13.93
C ASN A 296 15.00 15.01 14.49
N LYS A 297 13.94 14.21 14.27
CA LYS A 297 13.87 12.85 14.81
C LYS A 297 14.75 11.87 14.03
N ILE A 298 14.91 12.05 12.72
CA ILE A 298 15.89 11.29 11.92
C ILE A 298 17.30 11.63 12.39
N PHE A 299 17.64 12.91 12.55
CA PHE A 299 18.94 13.35 13.04
C PHE A 299 19.28 12.71 14.39
N VAL A 300 18.34 12.70 15.33
CA VAL A 300 18.52 12.07 16.64
C VAL A 300 18.79 10.57 16.51
N LEU A 301 18.08 9.85 15.64
CA LEU A 301 18.35 8.43 15.42
C LEU A 301 19.71 8.19 14.76
N LEU A 302 20.11 9.01 13.79
CA LEU A 302 21.41 8.83 13.11
C LEU A 302 22.59 9.09 14.04
N THR A 303 22.46 10.07 14.93
CA THR A 303 23.55 10.47 15.86
C THR A 303 23.55 9.70 17.19
N ASN A 304 22.45 9.04 17.57
CA ASN A 304 22.34 8.29 18.82
C ASN A 304 22.19 6.78 18.59
N LYS A 305 23.33 6.08 18.56
CA LYS A 305 23.37 4.63 18.37
C LYS A 305 22.61 3.86 19.47
N ASN A 306 22.67 4.31 20.72
CA ASN A 306 22.00 3.64 21.83
C ASN A 306 20.48 3.69 21.68
N LEU A 307 19.93 4.82 21.23
CA LEU A 307 18.51 4.96 20.96
C LEU A 307 18.08 4.06 19.79
N ARG A 308 18.87 3.99 18.70
CA ARG A 308 18.60 3.04 17.61
C ARG A 308 18.51 1.61 18.12
N MET A 309 19.49 1.18 18.94
CA MET A 309 19.50 -0.18 19.51
C MET A 309 18.31 -0.43 20.43
N LYS A 310 17.88 0.56 21.21
CA LYS A 310 16.66 0.48 22.03
C LYS A 310 15.42 0.24 21.18
N PHE A 311 15.23 0.99 20.10
CA PHE A 311 14.10 0.82 19.19
C PHE A 311 14.12 -0.58 18.52
N ILE A 312 15.28 -1.03 18.07
CA ILE A 312 15.48 -2.38 17.51
C ILE A 312 15.06 -3.46 18.51
N GLN A 313 15.47 -3.32 19.78
CA GLN A 313 15.12 -4.29 20.82
C GLN A 313 13.62 -4.29 21.13
N ASN A 314 12.99 -3.13 21.19
CA ASN A 314 11.56 -3.02 21.41
C ASN A 314 10.77 -3.65 20.24
N LEU A 315 11.21 -3.47 19.01
CA LEU A 315 10.61 -4.12 17.84
C LEU A 315 10.76 -5.66 17.83
N LYS A 316 11.80 -6.22 18.48
CA LYS A 316 11.93 -7.68 18.64
C LYS A 316 10.85 -8.26 19.54
N ASN A 317 10.45 -7.52 20.56
CA ASN A 317 9.44 -7.94 21.55
C ASN A 317 8.00 -7.82 20.99
N ASP A 318 7.80 -6.97 19.97
CA ASP A 318 6.50 -6.63 19.37
C ASP A 318 6.04 -7.66 18.29
N LEU A 319 6.91 -8.60 17.90
CA LEU A 319 6.64 -9.53 16.80
C LEU A 319 5.82 -10.78 17.19
N ASN A 320 5.44 -10.93 18.45
CA ASN A 320 4.69 -12.09 18.93
C ASN A 320 3.18 -12.04 18.61
N GLU A 321 2.66 -10.90 18.12
CA GLU A 321 1.21 -10.71 17.90
C GLU A 321 0.68 -11.22 16.54
N ASN A 322 1.55 -11.60 15.60
CA ASN A 322 1.13 -11.89 14.22
C ASN A 322 0.43 -13.26 14.02
N ASN A 323 0.53 -14.20 14.94
CA ASN A 323 -0.08 -15.53 14.78
C ASN A 323 -1.58 -15.53 15.10
N GLU A 324 -2.04 -14.71 16.05
CA GLU A 324 -3.47 -14.60 16.39
C GLU A 324 -4.28 -13.96 15.24
N ASP A 325 -3.69 -13.03 14.49
CA ASP A 325 -4.32 -12.41 13.33
C ASP A 325 -4.47 -13.42 12.17
N LEU A 326 -3.58 -14.38 12.01
CA LEU A 326 -3.64 -15.44 11.00
C LEU A 326 -4.81 -16.42 11.26
N GLU A 327 -4.99 -16.87 12.49
CA GLU A 327 -6.12 -17.73 12.86
C GLU A 327 -7.45 -16.98 12.70
N ARG A 328 -7.54 -15.75 13.14
CA ARG A 328 -8.71 -14.89 12.92
C ARG A 328 -9.03 -14.71 11.43
N TYR A 329 -8.02 -14.59 10.61
CA TYR A 329 -8.15 -14.47 9.16
C TYR A 329 -8.82 -15.70 8.56
N TYR A 330 -8.36 -16.89 8.93
CA TYR A 330 -8.95 -18.14 8.47
C TYR A 330 -10.38 -18.32 8.99
N ILE A 331 -10.63 -18.11 10.27
CA ILE A 331 -11.95 -18.26 10.87
C ILE A 331 -12.94 -17.26 10.24
N THR A 332 -12.56 -16.01 10.04
CA THR A 332 -13.46 -14.98 9.51
C THR A 332 -13.70 -15.12 8.00
N ALA A 333 -12.67 -15.54 7.24
CA ALA A 333 -12.78 -15.71 5.80
C ALA A 333 -13.47 -17.03 5.43
N PHE A 334 -13.33 -18.09 6.25
CA PHE A 334 -13.72 -19.46 5.89
C PHE A 334 -14.81 -20.07 6.80
N ALA A 335 -15.12 -19.49 7.96
CA ALA A 335 -16.30 -19.85 8.76
C ALA A 335 -17.51 -19.02 8.35
#